data_ddc7230f199262aba86d41a2c6016f7d
#
_entry.id   ddc7230f199262aba86d41a2c6016f7d
#
_cell.length_a   1.000
_cell.length_b   1.000
_cell.length_c   1.000
_cell.angle_alpha   90.00
_cell.angle_beta   90.00
_cell.angle_gamma   90.00
#
_symmetry.space_group_name_H-M   'P 1'
#
loop_
_entity.id
_entity.type
_entity.pdbx_description
1 polymer ?
#
loop_
_entity_poly.entity_id
_entity_poly.type
_entity_poly.pdbx_seq_one_letter_code
_entity_poly.pdbx_strand_id
1 'polypeptide(L)'
;MLENLRQFDLSPDVNFSTLSTGQLKKAYISFALATRTRLLLMDEPTNGLDIPSKAQFRRAIAASMNEERTVIISTHQVHDVENLVDHIVMLKERQVGLNIDLDELGRLLRFEQRAYGEDLSDVLYAENSLAGMAVIVPNREETASQVNLELLFNALTQHPDLLERAAQLQPSAALPHHD
;
A
#
# COMPACT_ATOMS: atom_id res chain seq x y z
N MET A 1 12.42 -4.70 22.32
CA MET A 1 13.31 -3.60 21.84
C MET A 1 14.63 -4.14 21.29
N LEU A 2 15.41 -4.93 22.06
CA LEU A 2 16.71 -5.46 21.60
C LEU A 2 16.61 -6.24 20.29
N GLU A 3 15.59 -7.04 20.10
CA GLU A 3 15.34 -7.78 18.87
C GLU A 3 15.07 -6.85 17.68
N ASN A 4 14.25 -5.81 17.89
CA ASN A 4 13.96 -4.82 16.84
C ASN A 4 15.22 -4.02 16.44
N LEU A 5 16.08 -3.66 17.41
CA LEU A 5 17.36 -3.02 17.10
C LEU A 5 18.25 -3.91 16.22
N ARG A 6 18.32 -5.22 16.53
CA ARG A 6 19.07 -6.19 15.73
C ARG A 6 18.53 -6.32 14.31
N GLN A 7 17.21 -6.25 14.12
CA GLN A 7 16.58 -6.29 12.78
C GLN A 7 17.03 -5.12 11.91
N PHE A 8 17.43 -4.00 12.52
CA PHE A 8 17.94 -2.81 11.84
C PHE A 8 19.48 -2.68 11.90
N ASP A 9 20.19 -3.73 12.28
CA ASP A 9 21.66 -3.75 12.44
C ASP A 9 22.18 -2.69 13.40
N LEU A 10 21.41 -2.38 14.45
CA LEU A 10 21.80 -1.44 15.50
C LEU A 10 22.28 -2.18 16.76
N SER A 11 23.38 -1.69 17.35
CA SER A 11 23.86 -2.19 18.63
C SER A 11 22.88 -1.83 19.75
N PRO A 12 22.69 -2.71 20.76
CA PRO A 12 21.96 -2.36 21.97
C PRO A 12 22.51 -1.17 22.74
N ASP A 13 23.85 -0.98 22.66
CA ASP A 13 24.59 0.06 23.36
C ASP A 13 24.78 1.33 22.51
N VAL A 14 23.88 1.53 21.53
CA VAL A 14 23.95 2.65 20.59
C VAL A 14 23.86 4.00 21.31
N ASN A 15 24.79 4.89 21.00
CA ASN A 15 24.72 6.28 21.45
C ASN A 15 23.95 7.12 20.42
N PHE A 16 22.78 7.59 20.80
CA PHE A 16 21.89 8.37 19.92
C PHE A 16 22.53 9.63 19.34
N SER A 17 23.47 10.26 20.09
CA SER A 17 24.13 11.48 19.64
C SER A 17 25.15 11.27 18.50
N THR A 18 25.55 10.02 18.24
CA THR A 18 26.50 9.66 17.18
C THR A 18 25.86 9.00 15.97
N LEU A 19 24.55 8.79 16.01
CA LEU A 19 23.83 8.16 14.92
C LEU A 19 23.65 9.10 13.72
N SER A 20 23.77 8.53 12.52
CA SER A 20 23.26 9.20 11.31
C SER A 20 21.74 9.35 11.36
N THR A 21 21.19 10.27 10.57
CA THR A 21 19.73 10.48 10.49
C THR A 21 18.97 9.18 10.19
N GLY A 22 19.47 8.36 9.25
CA GLY A 22 18.87 7.06 8.93
C GLY A 22 18.95 6.06 10.09
N GLN A 23 20.08 5.99 10.79
CA GLN A 23 20.23 5.15 11.97
C GLN A 23 19.34 5.60 13.13
N LEU A 24 19.23 6.91 13.34
CA LEU A 24 18.33 7.47 14.34
C LEU A 24 16.88 7.10 14.06
N LYS A 25 16.46 7.19 12.80
CA LYS A 25 15.11 6.80 12.37
C LYS A 25 14.85 5.30 12.62
N LYS A 26 15.81 4.42 12.28
CA LYS A 26 15.74 2.99 12.59
C LYS A 26 15.58 2.73 14.10
N ALA A 27 16.31 3.49 14.93
CA ALA A 27 16.20 3.38 16.38
C ALA A 27 14.79 3.80 16.89
N TYR A 28 14.23 4.89 16.35
CA TYR A 28 12.86 5.31 16.67
C TYR A 28 11.81 4.30 16.23
N ILE A 29 11.92 3.73 15.03
CA ILE A 29 11.03 2.67 14.56
C ILE A 29 11.15 1.44 15.48
N SER A 30 12.36 1.02 15.84
CA SER A 30 12.61 -0.08 16.77
C SER A 30 11.95 0.14 18.13
N PHE A 31 12.02 1.37 18.65
CA PHE A 31 11.35 1.76 19.90
C PHE A 31 9.84 1.71 19.76
N ALA A 32 9.29 2.35 18.72
CA ALA A 32 7.85 2.38 18.46
C ALA A 32 7.25 0.97 18.34
N LEU A 33 7.91 0.06 17.63
CA LEU A 33 7.49 -1.34 17.53
C LEU A 33 7.56 -2.07 18.87
N ALA A 34 8.57 -1.73 19.70
CA ALA A 34 8.76 -2.35 21.02
C ALA A 34 7.72 -1.96 22.07
N THR A 35 6.98 -0.85 21.87
CA THR A 35 5.90 -0.44 22.78
C THR A 35 4.74 -1.41 22.80
N ARG A 36 4.55 -2.20 21.73
CA ARG A 36 3.46 -3.15 21.56
C ARG A 36 2.06 -2.55 21.78
N THR A 37 1.91 -1.26 21.48
CA THR A 37 0.61 -0.59 21.52
C THR A 37 -0.36 -1.22 20.53
N ARG A 38 -1.64 -1.27 20.87
CA ARG A 38 -2.70 -1.77 19.99
C ARG A 38 -2.88 -0.89 18.75
N LEU A 39 -2.64 0.42 18.90
CA LEU A 39 -2.64 1.39 17.80
C LEU A 39 -1.25 2.03 17.71
N LEU A 40 -0.64 1.96 16.53
CA LEU A 40 0.62 2.62 16.21
C LEU A 40 0.44 3.51 14.99
N LEU A 41 0.79 4.79 15.14
CA LEU A 41 0.77 5.77 14.06
C LEU A 41 2.20 6.09 13.63
N MET A 42 2.47 6.03 12.34
CA MET A 42 3.76 6.36 11.76
C MET A 42 3.58 7.36 10.61
N ASP A 43 4.28 8.48 10.70
CA ASP A 43 4.30 9.50 9.65
C ASP A 43 5.61 9.43 8.88
N GLU A 44 5.52 9.19 7.57
CA GLU A 44 6.65 9.05 6.62
C GLU A 44 7.80 8.17 7.17
N PRO A 45 7.52 6.94 7.65
CA PRO A 45 8.54 6.13 8.33
C PRO A 45 9.70 5.70 7.44
N THR A 46 9.49 5.58 6.13
CA THR A 46 10.52 5.12 5.18
C THR A 46 11.31 6.26 4.53
N ASN A 47 10.87 7.51 4.71
CA ASN A 47 11.55 8.66 4.14
C ASN A 47 12.98 8.78 4.69
N GLY A 48 13.98 8.89 3.78
CA GLY A 48 15.40 8.97 4.14
C GLY A 48 16.05 7.63 4.53
N LEU A 49 15.34 6.51 4.40
CA LEU A 49 15.95 5.17 4.50
C LEU A 49 16.50 4.73 3.15
N ASP A 50 17.64 4.04 3.17
CA ASP A 50 18.17 3.34 2.00
C ASP A 50 17.37 2.07 1.66
N ILE A 51 17.59 1.51 0.48
CA ILE A 51 16.84 0.32 0.00
C ILE A 51 16.91 -0.86 0.98
N PRO A 52 18.10 -1.25 1.52
CA PRO A 52 18.18 -2.31 2.52
C PRO A 52 17.36 -2.02 3.78
N SER A 53 17.40 -0.76 4.25
CA SER A 53 16.67 -0.33 5.44
C SER A 53 15.15 -0.33 5.25
N LYS A 54 14.66 0.02 4.05
CA LYS A 54 13.25 -0.12 3.68
C LYS A 54 12.80 -1.59 3.72
N ALA A 55 13.64 -2.52 3.25
CA ALA A 55 13.36 -3.94 3.37
C ALA A 55 13.36 -4.43 4.83
N GLN A 56 14.27 -3.92 5.67
CA GLN A 56 14.26 -4.18 7.11
C GLN A 56 12.99 -3.66 7.78
N PHE A 57 12.56 -2.44 7.44
CA PHE A 57 11.32 -1.84 7.92
C PHE A 57 10.11 -2.74 7.62
N ARG A 58 9.94 -3.16 6.36
CA ARG A 58 8.82 -4.03 5.97
C ARG A 58 8.80 -5.33 6.79
N ARG A 59 9.95 -5.99 6.95
CA ARG A 59 10.05 -7.21 7.77
C ARG A 59 9.72 -6.96 9.24
N ALA A 60 10.18 -5.84 9.80
CA ALA A 60 9.94 -5.49 11.20
C ALA A 60 8.46 -5.19 11.47
N ILE A 61 7.78 -4.47 10.56
CA ILE A 61 6.33 -4.23 10.63
C ILE A 61 5.59 -5.57 10.58
N ALA A 62 5.82 -6.38 9.54
CA ALA A 62 5.14 -7.68 9.37
C ALA A 62 5.32 -8.59 10.60
N ALA A 63 6.53 -8.68 11.15
CA ALA A 63 6.82 -9.46 12.36
C ALA A 63 6.16 -8.89 13.64
N SER A 64 5.75 -7.62 13.64
CA SER A 64 5.13 -6.95 14.77
C SER A 64 3.61 -7.05 14.79
N MET A 65 3.00 -7.53 13.69
CA MET A 65 1.55 -7.63 13.56
C MET A 65 0.97 -8.81 14.34
N ASN A 66 -0.21 -8.62 14.88
CA ASN A 66 -1.09 -9.63 15.45
C ASN A 66 -2.55 -9.15 15.33
N GLU A 67 -3.52 -10.00 15.66
CA GLU A 67 -4.96 -9.74 15.53
C GLU A 67 -5.46 -8.50 16.30
N GLU A 68 -4.73 -8.08 17.35
CA GLU A 68 -5.15 -6.95 18.19
C GLU A 68 -4.45 -5.62 17.80
N ARG A 69 -3.53 -5.64 16.83
CA ARG A 69 -2.70 -4.48 16.52
C ARG A 69 -3.06 -3.85 15.19
N THR A 70 -3.32 -2.55 15.24
CA THR A 70 -3.47 -1.70 14.06
C THR A 70 -2.26 -0.81 13.91
N VAL A 71 -1.68 -0.78 12.70
CA VAL A 71 -0.61 0.14 12.32
C VAL A 71 -1.12 1.05 11.20
N ILE A 72 -1.11 2.36 11.43
CA ILE A 72 -1.47 3.35 10.42
C ILE A 72 -0.19 4.05 9.97
N ILE A 73 0.06 4.01 8.67
CA ILE A 73 1.24 4.63 8.04
C ILE A 73 0.75 5.72 7.08
N SER A 74 1.13 6.98 7.35
CA SER A 74 1.00 8.04 6.35
C SER A 74 2.26 8.09 5.51
N THR A 75 2.12 8.10 4.19
CA THR A 75 3.25 8.21 3.26
C THR A 75 2.80 8.68 1.88
N HIS A 76 3.69 9.37 1.18
CA HIS A 76 3.59 9.62 -0.26
C HIS A 76 4.43 8.62 -1.08
N GLN A 77 5.21 7.75 -0.42
CA GLN A 77 6.03 6.71 -1.05
C GLN A 77 5.29 5.36 -0.95
N VAL A 78 4.18 5.24 -1.67
CA VAL A 78 3.26 4.08 -1.58
C VAL A 78 3.95 2.76 -1.90
N HIS A 79 4.91 2.75 -2.82
CA HIS A 79 5.68 1.57 -3.21
C HIS A 79 6.45 0.93 -2.04
N ASP A 80 6.84 1.73 -1.03
CA ASP A 80 7.55 1.21 0.14
C ASP A 80 6.68 0.34 1.04
N VAL A 81 5.36 0.50 0.98
CA VAL A 81 4.39 -0.12 1.90
C VAL A 81 3.32 -0.97 1.22
N GLU A 82 3.22 -0.97 -0.11
CA GLU A 82 2.15 -1.64 -0.86
C GLU A 82 1.96 -3.13 -0.54
N ASN A 83 3.04 -3.84 -0.16
CA ASN A 83 3.00 -5.25 0.22
C ASN A 83 2.77 -5.48 1.74
N LEU A 84 2.45 -4.42 2.50
CA LEU A 84 2.25 -4.49 3.95
C LEU A 84 0.84 -4.13 4.37
N VAL A 85 0.12 -3.41 3.52
CA VAL A 85 -1.17 -2.82 3.87
C VAL A 85 -2.30 -3.74 3.39
N ASP A 86 -3.36 -3.81 4.15
CA ASP A 86 -4.61 -4.49 3.87
C ASP A 86 -5.74 -3.50 3.59
N HIS A 87 -5.56 -2.24 3.98
CA HIS A 87 -6.55 -1.18 3.85
C HIS A 87 -5.89 0.12 3.44
N ILE A 88 -6.52 0.91 2.58
CA ILE A 88 -6.03 2.21 2.14
C ILE A 88 -7.04 3.31 2.37
N VAL A 89 -6.51 4.46 2.81
CA VAL A 89 -7.25 5.72 2.92
C VAL A 89 -6.50 6.77 2.12
N MET A 90 -7.12 7.29 1.05
CA MET A 90 -6.53 8.37 0.26
C MET A 90 -7.14 9.70 0.66
N LEU A 91 -6.29 10.66 0.98
CA LEU A 91 -6.70 12.02 1.31
C LEU A 91 -6.50 12.94 0.09
N LYS A 92 -7.54 13.67 -0.28
CA LYS A 92 -7.51 14.70 -1.32
C LYS A 92 -8.20 15.96 -0.81
N GLU A 93 -7.54 17.11 -0.91
CA GLU A 93 -8.11 18.41 -0.52
C GLU A 93 -8.72 18.44 0.90
N ARG A 94 -8.07 17.77 1.86
CA ARG A 94 -8.49 17.63 3.27
C ARG A 94 -9.77 16.79 3.47
N GLN A 95 -10.15 16.02 2.47
CA GLN A 95 -11.28 15.08 2.53
C GLN A 95 -10.78 13.67 2.29
N VAL A 96 -11.54 12.69 2.77
CA VAL A 96 -11.32 11.28 2.42
C VAL A 96 -11.84 11.07 1.00
N GLY A 97 -10.92 10.90 0.05
CA GLY A 97 -11.25 10.61 -1.34
C GLY A 97 -11.44 9.12 -1.61
N LEU A 98 -10.80 8.26 -0.81
CA LEU A 98 -10.95 6.81 -0.87
C LEU A 98 -10.79 6.23 0.53
N ASN A 99 -11.56 5.21 0.83
CA ASN A 99 -11.46 4.40 2.06
C ASN A 99 -11.94 3.00 1.73
N ILE A 100 -10.99 2.07 1.48
CA ILE A 100 -11.31 0.74 0.95
C ILE A 100 -10.29 -0.31 1.42
N ASP A 101 -10.79 -1.52 1.62
CA ASP A 101 -10.00 -2.72 1.82
C ASP A 101 -9.38 -3.20 0.49
N LEU A 102 -8.15 -3.73 0.52
CA LEU A 102 -7.47 -4.17 -0.71
C LEU A 102 -8.11 -5.41 -1.33
N ASP A 103 -8.73 -6.27 -0.53
CA ASP A 103 -9.46 -7.42 -1.07
C ASP A 103 -10.73 -6.96 -1.81
N GLU A 104 -11.44 -5.97 -1.27
CA GLU A 104 -12.59 -5.34 -1.94
C GLU A 104 -12.14 -4.64 -3.23
N LEU A 105 -11.06 -3.88 -3.18
CA LEU A 105 -10.49 -3.24 -4.35
C LEU A 105 -10.10 -4.25 -5.44
N GLY A 106 -9.48 -5.37 -5.05
CA GLY A 106 -9.08 -6.45 -5.95
C GLY A 106 -10.26 -7.18 -6.60
N ARG A 107 -11.45 -7.17 -5.97
CA ARG A 107 -12.69 -7.67 -6.61
C ARG A 107 -13.22 -6.70 -7.66
N LEU A 108 -13.00 -5.40 -7.49
CA LEU A 108 -13.49 -4.37 -8.41
C LEU A 108 -12.55 -4.15 -9.58
N LEU A 109 -11.25 -4.14 -9.32
CA LEU A 109 -10.21 -3.74 -10.27
C LEU A 109 -9.16 -4.82 -10.44
N ARG A 110 -8.66 -4.94 -11.68
CA ARG A 110 -7.49 -5.74 -12.03
C ARG A 110 -6.41 -4.84 -12.63
N PHE A 111 -5.18 -5.07 -12.23
CA PHE A 111 -4.00 -4.34 -12.67
C PHE A 111 -3.18 -5.22 -13.60
N GLU A 112 -2.92 -4.74 -14.81
CA GLU A 112 -2.29 -5.51 -15.88
C GLU A 112 -1.20 -4.71 -16.59
N GLN A 113 -0.34 -5.45 -17.29
CA GLN A 113 0.58 -4.89 -18.26
C GLN A 113 0.13 -5.33 -19.65
N ARG A 114 -0.06 -4.39 -20.57
CA ARG A 114 -0.40 -4.64 -21.98
C ARG A 114 0.70 -4.15 -22.91
N ALA A 115 0.91 -4.86 -24.02
CA ALA A 115 1.84 -4.42 -25.04
C ALA A 115 1.29 -3.21 -25.81
N TYR A 116 2.16 -2.42 -26.41
CA TYR A 116 1.73 -1.33 -27.28
C TYR A 116 0.95 -1.88 -28.50
N GLY A 117 -0.23 -1.34 -28.73
CA GLY A 117 -1.12 -1.73 -29.84
C GLY A 117 -2.15 -2.80 -29.48
N GLU A 118 -2.14 -3.33 -28.27
CA GLU A 118 -3.24 -4.17 -27.78
C GLU A 118 -4.54 -3.37 -27.61
N ASP A 119 -5.68 -4.08 -27.60
CA ASP A 119 -6.99 -3.47 -27.42
C ASP A 119 -7.13 -2.87 -26.00
N LEU A 120 -7.60 -1.63 -25.94
CA LEU A 120 -7.82 -0.87 -24.72
C LEU A 120 -9.32 -0.56 -24.47
N SER A 121 -10.22 -1.22 -25.18
CA SER A 121 -11.66 -0.94 -25.12
C SER A 121 -12.29 -1.18 -23.74
N ASP A 122 -11.70 -2.04 -22.92
CA ASP A 122 -12.12 -2.37 -21.56
C ASP A 122 -11.32 -1.63 -20.48
N VAL A 123 -10.37 -0.78 -20.87
CA VAL A 123 -9.46 -0.12 -19.94
C VAL A 123 -10.13 1.11 -19.31
N LEU A 124 -10.08 1.17 -17.98
CA LEU A 124 -10.56 2.32 -17.20
C LEU A 124 -9.50 3.43 -17.10
N TYR A 125 -8.24 3.02 -17.00
CA TYR A 125 -7.09 3.92 -16.91
C TYR A 125 -5.83 3.25 -17.45
N ALA A 126 -4.94 4.02 -18.06
CA ALA A 126 -3.69 3.52 -18.61
C ALA A 126 -2.56 4.54 -18.50
N GLU A 127 -1.36 4.06 -18.22
CA GLU A 127 -0.11 4.81 -18.25
C GLU A 127 0.94 4.10 -19.09
N ASN A 128 1.79 4.88 -19.76
CA ASN A 128 2.94 4.33 -20.48
C ASN A 128 3.97 3.77 -19.50
N SER A 129 4.50 2.60 -19.81
CA SER A 129 5.61 1.97 -19.11
C SER A 129 6.70 1.54 -20.07
N LEU A 130 7.87 1.13 -19.56
CA LEU A 130 8.98 0.68 -20.43
C LEU A 130 8.63 -0.55 -21.27
N ALA A 131 7.73 -1.41 -20.79
CA ALA A 131 7.37 -2.67 -21.44
C ALA A 131 6.00 -2.63 -22.15
N GLY A 132 5.38 -1.45 -22.27
CA GLY A 132 4.04 -1.29 -22.82
C GLY A 132 3.23 -0.31 -22.02
N MET A 133 2.03 -0.69 -21.61
CA MET A 133 1.10 0.14 -20.85
C MET A 133 0.68 -0.57 -19.57
N ALA A 134 0.85 0.10 -18.43
CA ALA A 134 0.23 -0.32 -17.18
C ALA A 134 -1.24 0.12 -17.20
N VAL A 135 -2.17 -0.82 -17.02
CA VAL A 135 -3.59 -0.55 -17.16
C VAL A 135 -4.40 -1.00 -15.94
N ILE A 136 -5.50 -0.32 -15.70
CA ILE A 136 -6.54 -0.70 -14.75
C ILE A 136 -7.77 -1.10 -15.55
N VAL A 137 -8.28 -2.30 -15.31
CA VAL A 137 -9.49 -2.83 -15.93
C VAL A 137 -10.50 -3.27 -14.87
N PRO A 138 -11.81 -3.37 -15.19
CA PRO A 138 -12.78 -4.00 -14.30
C PRO A 138 -12.43 -5.48 -14.09
N ASN A 139 -12.45 -5.96 -12.85
CA ASN A 139 -12.19 -7.38 -12.56
C ASN A 139 -13.46 -8.22 -12.70
N ARG A 140 -13.82 -8.59 -13.93
CA ARG A 140 -15.03 -9.36 -14.24
C ARG A 140 -14.94 -10.85 -13.93
N GLU A 141 -13.72 -11.37 -13.81
CA GLU A 141 -13.43 -12.80 -13.67
C GLU A 141 -13.02 -13.16 -12.23
N GLU A 142 -13.05 -12.19 -11.31
CA GLU A 142 -12.56 -12.33 -9.93
C GLU A 142 -11.12 -12.89 -9.85
N THR A 143 -10.32 -12.58 -10.87
CA THR A 143 -8.93 -13.05 -10.95
C THR A 143 -8.07 -12.21 -10.02
N ALA A 144 -7.26 -12.84 -9.18
CA ALA A 144 -6.33 -12.13 -8.32
C ALA A 144 -5.27 -11.38 -9.15
N SER A 145 -5.09 -10.10 -8.88
CA SER A 145 -3.97 -9.31 -9.38
C SER A 145 -3.34 -8.54 -8.24
N GLN A 146 -2.04 -8.29 -8.34
CA GLN A 146 -1.38 -7.43 -7.38
C GLN A 146 -1.83 -5.99 -7.61
N VAL A 147 -2.32 -5.34 -6.55
CA VAL A 147 -2.71 -3.93 -6.61
C VAL A 147 -1.47 -3.07 -6.81
N ASN A 148 -1.49 -2.19 -7.81
CA ASN A 148 -0.49 -1.16 -8.01
C ASN A 148 -1.04 0.15 -7.44
N LEU A 149 -0.62 0.50 -6.22
CA LEU A 149 -1.12 1.67 -5.51
C LEU A 149 -0.75 2.99 -6.19
N GLU A 150 0.41 3.08 -6.84
CA GLU A 150 0.83 4.29 -7.56
C GLU A 150 -0.07 4.52 -8.78
N LEU A 151 -0.31 3.48 -9.58
CA LEU A 151 -1.22 3.55 -10.72
C LEU A 151 -2.66 3.88 -10.29
N LEU A 152 -3.13 3.29 -9.18
CA LEU A 152 -4.43 3.59 -8.59
C LEU A 152 -4.54 5.06 -8.16
N PHE A 153 -3.51 5.57 -7.46
CA PHE A 153 -3.48 6.96 -7.00
C PHE A 153 -3.56 7.93 -8.17
N ASN A 154 -2.78 7.69 -9.22
CA ASN A 154 -2.77 8.51 -10.44
C ASN A 154 -4.14 8.45 -11.15
N ALA A 155 -4.71 7.26 -11.26
CA ALA A 155 -6.03 7.06 -11.85
C ALA A 155 -7.13 7.83 -11.11
N LEU A 156 -7.21 7.71 -9.78
CA LEU A 156 -8.22 8.39 -8.96
C LEU A 156 -8.02 9.92 -8.88
N THR A 157 -6.79 10.37 -9.07
CA THR A 157 -6.52 11.81 -9.14
C THR A 157 -7.11 12.41 -10.41
N GLN A 158 -7.04 11.70 -11.54
CA GLN A 158 -7.56 12.13 -12.85
C GLN A 158 -9.03 11.76 -13.06
N HIS A 159 -9.45 10.61 -12.53
CA HIS A 159 -10.79 10.03 -12.68
C HIS A 159 -11.36 9.64 -11.30
N PRO A 160 -11.91 10.59 -10.53
CA PRO A 160 -12.46 10.30 -9.20
C PRO A 160 -13.63 9.29 -9.21
N ASP A 161 -14.31 9.16 -10.35
CA ASP A 161 -15.43 8.24 -10.61
C ASP A 161 -15.01 6.81 -11.01
N LEU A 162 -13.70 6.51 -11.02
CA LEU A 162 -13.16 5.25 -11.54
C LEU A 162 -13.77 4.02 -10.88
N LEU A 163 -13.93 4.03 -9.55
CA LEU A 163 -14.51 2.88 -8.83
C LEU A 163 -16.00 2.71 -9.12
N GLU A 164 -16.75 3.79 -9.26
CA GLU A 164 -18.16 3.74 -9.64
C GLU A 164 -18.34 3.15 -11.04
N ARG A 165 -17.50 3.57 -11.98
CA ARG A 165 -17.45 3.02 -13.34
C ARG A 165 -17.09 1.53 -13.34
N ALA A 166 -16.12 1.12 -12.53
CA ALA A 166 -15.74 -0.28 -12.39
C ALA A 166 -16.90 -1.13 -11.87
N ALA A 167 -17.58 -0.66 -10.82
CA ALA A 167 -18.72 -1.34 -10.23
C ALA A 167 -19.90 -1.52 -11.21
N GLN A 168 -20.16 -0.51 -12.04
CA GLN A 168 -21.21 -0.57 -13.07
C GLN A 168 -20.92 -1.59 -14.19
N LEU A 169 -19.63 -1.89 -14.42
CA LEU A 169 -19.20 -2.82 -15.46
C LEU A 169 -19.05 -4.27 -14.96
N GLN A 170 -19.23 -4.50 -13.67
CA GLN A 170 -19.27 -5.86 -13.14
C GLN A 170 -20.55 -6.59 -13.58
N PRO A 171 -20.49 -7.89 -13.89
CA PRO A 171 -21.69 -8.68 -14.10
C PRO A 171 -22.52 -8.61 -12.81
N SER A 172 -23.78 -8.18 -12.94
CA SER A 172 -24.72 -8.10 -11.81
C SER A 172 -24.71 -9.44 -11.07
N ALA A 173 -24.19 -9.47 -9.86
CA ALA A 173 -24.37 -10.61 -8.98
C ALA A 173 -25.88 -10.79 -8.82
N ALA A 174 -26.41 -11.88 -9.35
CA ALA A 174 -27.81 -12.24 -9.18
C ALA A 174 -28.11 -12.21 -7.68
N LEU A 175 -28.95 -11.28 -7.26
CA LEU A 175 -29.43 -11.22 -5.88
C LEU A 175 -29.99 -12.61 -5.56
N PRO A 176 -29.59 -13.25 -4.44
CA PRO A 176 -30.23 -14.48 -4.03
C PRO A 176 -31.73 -14.19 -3.80
N HIS A 177 -32.58 -14.80 -4.59
CA HIS A 177 -34.01 -14.83 -4.32
C HIS A 177 -34.18 -15.51 -2.97
N HIS A 178 -34.54 -14.76 -1.95
CA HIS A 178 -35.09 -15.30 -0.73
C HIS A 178 -36.51 -15.74 -1.06
N ASP A 179 -36.72 -17.07 -1.20
CA ASP A 179 -38.00 -17.73 -1.05
C ASP A 179 -38.35 -17.88 0.44
#